data_8ade96b928146a6bb5f6ada07648cc93
#
_entry.id   8ade96b928146a6bb5f6ada07648cc93
#
_cell.length_a   1.000
_cell.length_b   1.000
_cell.length_c   1.000
_cell.angle_alpha   90.00
_cell.angle_beta   90.00
_cell.angle_gamma   90.00
#
_symmetry.space_group_name_H-M   'P 1'
#
loop_
_entity.id
_entity.type
_entity.pdbx_description
1 polymer ?
#
loop_
_entity_poly.entity_id
_entity_poly.type
_entity_poly.pdbx_seq_one_letter_code
_entity_poly.pdbx_strand_id
1 'polypeptide(L)'
;YGDHRDLHLSIRRQRQMCIRDRIHTGIAGTGVVGIIKGHEGSRRVGLRADMDALPIDELTNLNYSSKTPGVMHACGHDGHTTMLLGAAKHLAQTRDFAGNAILIFQPAEEGLGGARGMLADGLFERFPCDEIYGMHNTPNGRPGTVGICKGPAMAGASFFDITIQGKGSHAAMPHQSRDPLVIASDLVGSIQTILSRNVAPLETCVLSVTQIHSGSAYNIVPDTATLAGTIRYFKQEVFDLVDLRMRELCSGFAAAYDVEITLDNRNTFDVLINDEKLSEAYLEAAEDIVGKENISGTQEPDTGSEDFADMLNVVPGAYCRIGHSGTTGLHNPSFFLDPNVLPVGASVMARIVERRLSK
;
A
#
# COMPACT_ATOMS: atom_id res chain seq x y z
N TYR A 1 10.02 -8.64 12.64
CA TYR A 1 11.37 -8.05 12.41
C TYR A 1 12.23 -9.12 11.77
N GLY A 2 12.13 -9.26 10.42
CA GLY A 2 12.99 -10.14 9.63
C GLY A 2 14.44 -9.64 9.69
N ASP A 3 15.39 -10.58 9.62
CA ASP A 3 16.81 -10.26 9.66
C ASP A 3 17.24 -9.55 8.36
N HIS A 4 17.25 -8.22 8.37
CA HIS A 4 17.69 -7.36 7.28
C HIS A 4 19.19 -7.48 6.94
N ARG A 5 19.92 -8.41 7.59
CA ARG A 5 21.37 -8.59 7.39
C ARG A 5 21.72 -8.99 5.95
N ASP A 6 20.89 -9.78 5.31
CA ASP A 6 21.18 -10.25 3.94
C ASP A 6 20.96 -9.14 2.90
N LEU A 7 19.95 -8.26 3.09
CA LEU A 7 19.76 -7.07 2.26
C LEU A 7 20.91 -6.08 2.48
N HIS A 8 21.31 -5.86 3.75
CA HIS A 8 22.47 -5.03 4.06
C HIS A 8 23.80 -5.60 3.51
N LEU A 9 23.95 -6.93 3.43
CA LEU A 9 25.11 -7.57 2.81
C LEU A 9 25.10 -7.40 1.29
N SER A 10 23.95 -7.51 0.64
CA SER A 10 23.77 -7.27 -0.80
C SER A 10 24.09 -5.81 -1.14
N ILE A 11 23.54 -4.86 -0.40
CA ILE A 11 23.81 -3.43 -0.53
C ILE A 11 25.29 -3.10 -0.21
N ARG A 12 25.91 -3.76 0.78
CA ARG A 12 27.34 -3.58 1.09
C ARG A 12 28.25 -4.10 -0.01
N ARG A 13 27.92 -5.20 -0.70
CA ARG A 13 28.68 -5.69 -1.85
C ARG A 13 28.63 -4.75 -3.04
N GLN A 14 27.49 -4.07 -3.26
CA GLN A 14 27.37 -3.03 -4.29
C GLN A 14 28.13 -1.75 -3.93
N ARG A 15 28.34 -1.45 -2.63
CA ARG A 15 29.18 -0.31 -2.19
C ARG A 15 30.59 -0.31 -2.78
N GLN A 16 31.15 -1.48 -3.10
CA GLN A 16 32.50 -1.62 -3.66
C GLN A 16 32.57 -1.36 -5.18
N MET A 17 31.42 -1.30 -5.88
CA MET A 17 31.39 -1.12 -7.34
C MET A 17 31.25 0.34 -7.79
N CYS A 18 30.93 1.28 -6.90
CA CYS A 18 30.51 2.61 -7.31
C CYS A 18 31.18 3.75 -6.52
N ILE A 19 32.35 4.22 -6.97
CA ILE A 19 33.10 5.34 -6.35
C ILE A 19 32.32 6.69 -6.43
N ARG A 20 31.24 6.77 -7.22
CA ARG A 20 30.42 7.99 -7.44
C ARG A 20 29.03 7.94 -6.83
N ASP A 21 28.61 6.80 -6.29
CA ASP A 21 27.25 6.61 -5.78
C ASP A 21 27.22 6.76 -4.27
N ARG A 22 26.09 7.22 -3.75
CA ARG A 22 25.86 7.42 -2.31
C ARG A 22 24.74 6.50 -1.84
N ILE A 23 24.92 5.89 -0.67
CA ILE A 23 23.89 5.08 -0.02
C ILE A 23 23.63 5.67 1.36
N HIS A 24 22.37 5.93 1.65
CA HIS A 24 21.87 6.44 2.91
C HIS A 24 20.93 5.40 3.53
N THR A 25 21.17 5.06 4.78
CA THR A 25 20.41 4.06 5.53
C THR A 25 19.75 4.66 6.75
N GLY A 26 18.76 3.97 7.32
CA GLY A 26 18.10 4.36 8.57
C GLY A 26 16.98 5.38 8.39
N ILE A 27 16.46 5.54 7.19
CA ILE A 27 15.31 6.40 6.90
C ILE A 27 14.05 5.62 7.27
N ALA A 28 13.18 6.18 8.09
CA ALA A 28 12.09 5.45 8.73
C ALA A 28 12.57 4.14 9.40
N GLY A 29 13.70 4.21 10.08
CA GLY A 29 14.32 3.09 10.79
C GLY A 29 15.15 2.15 9.91
N THR A 30 14.58 1.51 8.90
CA THR A 30 15.26 0.49 8.06
C THR A 30 15.34 0.86 6.58
N GLY A 31 14.69 1.93 6.15
CA GLY A 31 14.68 2.40 4.77
C GLY A 31 16.06 2.78 4.26
N VAL A 32 16.25 2.63 2.95
CA VAL A 32 17.52 2.89 2.27
C VAL A 32 17.28 3.73 1.04
N VAL A 33 18.11 4.75 0.82
CA VAL A 33 18.13 5.52 -0.42
C VAL A 33 19.50 5.45 -1.08
N GLY A 34 19.51 5.03 -2.35
CA GLY A 34 20.69 5.03 -3.21
C GLY A 34 20.63 6.15 -4.23
N ILE A 35 21.77 6.77 -4.55
CA ILE A 35 21.87 7.78 -5.59
C ILE A 35 22.88 7.32 -6.63
N ILE A 36 22.46 7.17 -7.87
CA ILE A 36 23.34 6.88 -9.00
C ILE A 36 23.44 8.12 -9.88
N LYS A 37 24.66 8.62 -10.09
CA LYS A 37 24.93 9.74 -10.97
C LYS A 37 25.23 9.26 -12.38
N GLY A 38 24.48 9.78 -13.37
CA GLY A 38 24.77 9.68 -14.79
C GLY A 38 25.74 10.76 -15.26
N HIS A 39 25.55 11.19 -16.51
CA HIS A 39 26.23 12.35 -17.06
C HIS A 39 25.76 13.66 -16.42
N GLU A 40 26.38 14.78 -16.80
CA GLU A 40 25.98 16.10 -16.34
C GLU A 40 24.51 16.37 -16.67
N GLY A 41 23.73 16.77 -15.66
CA GLY A 41 22.30 17.02 -15.74
C GLY A 41 21.71 17.33 -14.36
N SER A 42 20.66 18.13 -14.33
CA SER A 42 20.03 18.58 -13.08
C SER A 42 18.82 17.74 -12.67
N ARG A 43 18.21 17.02 -13.61
CA ARG A 43 16.98 16.23 -13.36
C ARG A 43 17.25 15.00 -12.50
N ARG A 44 16.20 14.60 -11.77
CA ARG A 44 16.24 13.49 -10.81
C ARG A 44 14.98 12.63 -10.95
N VAL A 45 15.17 11.35 -11.20
CA VAL A 45 14.08 10.37 -11.28
C VAL A 45 14.17 9.42 -10.10
N GLY A 46 13.08 9.32 -9.35
CA GLY A 46 12.93 8.38 -8.26
C GLY A 46 12.39 7.02 -8.75
N LEU A 47 12.94 5.94 -8.22
CA LEU A 47 12.41 4.58 -8.33
C LEU A 47 12.17 4.03 -6.93
N ARG A 48 10.98 3.51 -6.65
CA ARG A 48 10.63 2.93 -5.34
C ARG A 48 10.38 1.43 -5.45
N ALA A 49 10.86 0.70 -4.49
CA ALA A 49 10.41 -0.65 -4.14
C ALA A 49 10.17 -0.73 -2.63
N ASP A 50 9.07 -1.34 -2.25
CA ASP A 50 8.82 -1.83 -0.90
C ASP A 50 9.71 -3.02 -0.56
N MET A 51 9.88 -3.34 0.74
CA MET A 51 10.79 -4.41 1.15
C MET A 51 10.38 -5.14 2.43
N ASP A 52 9.18 -4.87 2.95
CA ASP A 52 8.69 -5.53 4.15
C ASP A 52 8.06 -6.90 3.86
N ALA A 53 7.97 -7.72 4.90
CA ALA A 53 7.39 -9.05 4.87
C ALA A 53 6.19 -9.12 5.81
N LEU A 54 5.30 -10.07 5.54
CA LEU A 54 4.08 -10.33 6.29
C LEU A 54 4.28 -11.36 7.41
N PRO A 55 3.49 -11.28 8.51
CA PRO A 55 3.51 -12.26 9.59
C PRO A 55 2.74 -13.54 9.20
N ILE A 56 3.25 -14.27 8.21
CA ILE A 56 2.66 -15.47 7.63
C ILE A 56 3.70 -16.59 7.64
N ASP A 57 3.30 -17.81 8.01
CA ASP A 57 4.11 -19.01 7.84
C ASP A 57 4.08 -19.47 6.37
N GLU A 58 5.24 -19.51 5.74
CA GLU A 58 5.34 -19.90 4.33
C GLU A 58 5.15 -21.41 4.12
N LEU A 59 4.27 -21.77 3.20
CA LEU A 59 3.94 -23.16 2.82
C LEU A 59 4.34 -23.53 1.38
N THR A 60 5.16 -22.73 0.71
CA THR A 60 5.56 -22.94 -0.69
C THR A 60 6.47 -24.15 -0.88
N ASN A 61 7.24 -24.53 0.13
CA ASN A 61 8.27 -25.59 0.07
C ASN A 61 9.33 -25.39 -1.03
N LEU A 62 9.59 -24.13 -1.42
CA LEU A 62 10.61 -23.78 -2.40
C LEU A 62 12.01 -23.87 -1.74
N ASN A 63 13.02 -24.10 -2.55
CA ASN A 63 14.41 -24.18 -2.05
C ASN A 63 14.96 -22.83 -1.53
N TYR A 64 14.25 -21.75 -1.78
CA TYR A 64 14.53 -20.39 -1.29
C TYR A 64 13.42 -19.84 -0.38
N SER A 65 12.54 -20.69 0.14
CA SER A 65 11.52 -20.31 1.13
C SER A 65 12.13 -19.59 2.33
N SER A 66 11.29 -18.81 3.01
CA SER A 66 11.68 -18.11 4.24
C SER A 66 12.32 -19.09 5.24
N LYS A 67 13.41 -18.65 5.88
CA LYS A 67 14.08 -19.37 6.97
C LYS A 67 13.66 -18.89 8.34
N THR A 68 12.79 -17.89 8.39
CA THR A 68 12.28 -17.28 9.61
C THR A 68 10.83 -17.70 9.80
N PRO A 69 10.49 -18.57 10.76
CA PRO A 69 9.10 -18.97 11.03
C PRO A 69 8.21 -17.75 11.28
N GLY A 70 6.99 -17.77 10.76
CA GLY A 70 6.02 -16.68 10.90
C GLY A 70 6.34 -15.42 10.09
N VAL A 71 7.29 -15.48 9.13
CA VAL A 71 7.62 -14.34 8.28
C VAL A 71 7.77 -14.77 6.84
N MET A 72 7.01 -14.17 5.92
CA MET A 72 7.00 -14.51 4.50
C MET A 72 6.81 -13.25 3.64
N HIS A 73 7.46 -13.19 2.48
CA HIS A 73 7.16 -12.22 1.43
C HIS A 73 5.92 -12.66 0.61
N ALA A 74 4.75 -12.69 1.26
CA ALA A 74 3.51 -13.13 0.61
C ALA A 74 2.86 -12.06 -0.29
N CYS A 75 3.49 -10.88 -0.41
CA CYS A 75 3.11 -9.83 -1.37
C CYS A 75 4.16 -9.63 -2.49
N GLY A 76 5.32 -10.27 -2.39
CA GLY A 76 6.37 -10.24 -3.42
C GLY A 76 7.32 -9.04 -3.34
N HIS A 77 7.41 -8.37 -2.19
CA HIS A 77 8.29 -7.21 -2.00
C HIS A 77 9.78 -7.56 -2.12
N ASP A 78 10.18 -8.79 -1.84
CA ASP A 78 11.52 -9.31 -2.15
C ASP A 78 11.81 -9.28 -3.66
N GLY A 79 10.80 -9.57 -4.48
CA GLY A 79 10.86 -9.44 -5.94
C GLY A 79 10.97 -7.98 -6.38
N HIS A 80 10.17 -7.07 -5.81
CA HIS A 80 10.25 -5.63 -6.11
C HIS A 80 11.63 -5.07 -5.76
N THR A 81 12.13 -5.39 -4.57
CA THR A 81 13.50 -5.06 -4.14
C THR A 81 14.55 -5.62 -5.11
N THR A 82 14.39 -6.88 -5.57
CA THR A 82 15.31 -7.52 -6.51
C THR A 82 15.28 -6.84 -7.87
N MET A 83 14.10 -6.45 -8.38
CA MET A 83 13.96 -5.70 -9.62
C MET A 83 14.67 -4.35 -9.54
N LEU A 84 14.46 -3.60 -8.44
CA LEU A 84 15.13 -2.31 -8.23
C LEU A 84 16.64 -2.45 -8.09
N LEU A 85 17.14 -3.50 -7.43
CA LEU A 85 18.57 -3.81 -7.37
C LEU A 85 19.16 -4.16 -8.74
N GLY A 86 18.39 -4.88 -9.57
CA GLY A 86 18.74 -5.19 -10.95
C GLY A 86 18.88 -3.92 -11.81
N ALA A 87 17.90 -3.02 -11.74
CA ALA A 87 17.93 -1.71 -12.37
C ALA A 87 19.12 -0.87 -11.88
N ALA A 88 19.34 -0.84 -10.56
CA ALA A 88 20.47 -0.15 -9.96
C ALA A 88 21.83 -0.62 -10.52
N LYS A 89 21.99 -1.93 -10.64
CA LYS A 89 23.21 -2.54 -11.18
C LYS A 89 23.43 -2.11 -12.62
N HIS A 90 22.41 -2.19 -13.47
CA HIS A 90 22.48 -1.78 -14.87
C HIS A 90 22.81 -0.30 -14.99
N LEU A 91 22.07 0.58 -14.32
CA LEU A 91 22.27 2.04 -14.36
C LEU A 91 23.64 2.46 -13.84
N ALA A 92 24.17 1.80 -12.80
CA ALA A 92 25.50 2.07 -12.28
C ALA A 92 26.62 1.65 -13.23
N GLN A 93 26.39 0.59 -14.03
CA GLN A 93 27.37 0.09 -15.01
C GLN A 93 27.38 0.93 -16.30
N THR A 94 26.21 1.24 -16.82
CA THR A 94 26.08 1.94 -18.12
C THR A 94 26.20 3.44 -18.00
N ARG A 95 25.56 4.03 -16.97
CA ARG A 95 25.45 5.49 -16.75
C ARG A 95 24.98 6.25 -18.00
N ASP A 96 24.20 5.59 -18.86
CA ASP A 96 23.74 6.18 -20.12
C ASP A 96 22.48 7.04 -19.94
N PHE A 97 22.58 8.00 -19.03
CA PHE A 97 21.55 9.00 -18.70
C PHE A 97 22.20 10.28 -18.16
N ALA A 98 21.49 11.43 -18.22
CA ALA A 98 21.94 12.73 -17.73
C ALA A 98 21.15 13.18 -16.49
N GLY A 99 21.82 13.28 -15.34
CA GLY A 99 21.19 13.60 -14.05
C GLY A 99 21.39 12.51 -12.99
N ASN A 100 20.38 12.31 -12.13
CA ASN A 100 20.50 11.36 -11.02
C ASN A 100 19.29 10.41 -10.97
N ALA A 101 19.56 9.13 -10.78
CA ALA A 101 18.56 8.13 -10.38
C ALA A 101 18.58 8.02 -8.86
N ILE A 102 17.43 8.18 -8.23
CA ILE A 102 17.21 8.08 -6.79
C ILE A 102 16.47 6.77 -6.53
N LEU A 103 17.11 5.83 -5.86
CA LEU A 103 16.60 4.49 -5.61
C LEU A 103 16.10 4.41 -4.17
N ILE A 104 14.81 4.22 -3.98
CA ILE A 104 14.13 4.25 -2.68
C ILE A 104 13.68 2.84 -2.32
N PHE A 105 14.28 2.27 -1.28
CA PHE A 105 13.90 1.00 -0.70
C PHE A 105 13.09 1.29 0.56
N GLN A 106 11.78 1.12 0.46
CA GLN A 106 10.84 1.53 1.49
C GLN A 106 10.49 0.37 2.42
N PRO A 107 10.53 0.56 3.76
CA PRO A 107 10.01 -0.40 4.73
C PRO A 107 8.51 -0.22 4.95
N ALA A 108 7.86 -1.20 5.59
CA ALA A 108 6.58 -1.08 6.29
C ALA A 108 5.41 -0.56 5.42
N GLU A 109 5.29 -1.06 4.18
CA GLU A 109 4.17 -0.75 3.29
C GLU A 109 2.86 -1.34 3.83
N GLU A 110 2.87 -2.54 4.38
CA GLU A 110 1.73 -3.34 4.82
C GLU A 110 1.03 -2.76 6.07
N GLY A 111 0.56 -1.53 5.96
CA GLY A 111 -0.27 -0.86 6.99
C GLY A 111 0.48 -0.22 8.15
N LEU A 112 1.82 -0.19 8.11
CA LEU A 112 2.63 0.44 9.17
C LEU A 112 3.11 1.86 8.82
N GLY A 113 2.73 2.39 7.63
CA GLY A 113 2.97 3.77 7.23
C GLY A 113 4.43 4.07 6.91
N GLY A 114 5.11 3.16 6.22
CA GLY A 114 6.53 3.30 5.86
C GLY A 114 6.81 4.49 4.96
N ALA A 115 5.95 4.76 3.96
CA ALA A 115 6.07 5.95 3.12
C ALA A 115 5.95 7.24 3.94
N ARG A 116 4.93 7.35 4.80
CA ARG A 116 4.77 8.50 5.73
C ARG A 116 5.96 8.66 6.65
N GLY A 117 6.49 7.55 7.17
CA GLY A 117 7.70 7.56 8.00
C GLY A 117 8.92 8.10 7.23
N MET A 118 9.13 7.68 5.98
CA MET A 118 10.22 8.19 5.14
C MET A 118 10.03 9.68 4.80
N LEU A 119 8.81 10.12 4.53
CA LEU A 119 8.49 11.53 4.29
C LEU A 119 8.74 12.38 5.56
N ALA A 120 8.32 11.88 6.73
CA ALA A 120 8.57 12.56 8.01
C ALA A 120 10.07 12.69 8.34
N ASP A 121 10.90 11.74 7.89
CA ASP A 121 12.36 11.80 7.98
C ASP A 121 13.03 12.68 6.90
N GLY A 122 12.23 13.41 6.12
CA GLY A 122 12.70 14.34 5.09
C GLY A 122 13.18 13.67 3.82
N LEU A 123 12.47 12.64 3.33
CA LEU A 123 12.87 11.89 2.13
C LEU A 123 13.16 12.81 0.95
N PHE A 124 12.21 13.65 0.54
CA PHE A 124 12.36 14.46 -0.66
C PHE A 124 13.08 15.80 -0.42
N GLU A 125 13.19 16.26 0.81
CA GLU A 125 14.07 17.37 1.19
C GLU A 125 15.55 16.97 1.06
N ARG A 126 15.88 15.75 1.45
CA ARG A 126 17.25 15.20 1.40
C ARG A 126 17.61 14.60 0.05
N PHE A 127 16.63 13.99 -0.62
CA PHE A 127 16.76 13.27 -1.88
C PHE A 127 15.70 13.72 -2.87
N PRO A 128 15.71 14.99 -3.30
CA PRO A 128 14.66 15.53 -4.15
C PRO A 128 14.55 14.77 -5.47
N CYS A 129 13.32 14.52 -5.88
CA CYS A 129 12.95 13.93 -7.17
C CYS A 129 12.04 14.89 -7.93
N ASP A 130 12.19 14.97 -9.25
CA ASP A 130 11.29 15.71 -10.13
C ASP A 130 10.07 14.85 -10.49
N GLU A 131 10.24 13.53 -10.49
CA GLU A 131 9.21 12.51 -10.73
C GLU A 131 9.61 11.19 -10.08
N ILE A 132 8.63 10.33 -9.75
CA ILE A 132 8.85 9.06 -9.06
C ILE A 132 8.03 7.92 -9.68
N TYR A 133 8.58 6.71 -9.69
CA TYR A 133 7.94 5.52 -10.26
C TYR A 133 8.04 4.33 -9.32
N GLY A 134 6.94 3.59 -9.22
CA GLY A 134 6.85 2.33 -8.48
C GLY A 134 6.29 1.20 -9.36
N MET A 135 6.44 -0.04 -8.90
CA MET A 135 5.93 -1.22 -9.60
C MET A 135 5.51 -2.27 -8.59
N HIS A 136 4.36 -2.92 -8.85
CA HIS A 136 3.90 -4.07 -8.08
C HIS A 136 3.69 -5.29 -8.97
N ASN A 137 3.97 -6.45 -8.47
CA ASN A 137 3.66 -7.71 -9.13
C ASN A 137 2.15 -7.97 -9.14
N THR A 138 1.66 -8.72 -10.12
CA THR A 138 0.26 -9.16 -10.19
C THR A 138 0.23 -10.65 -10.51
N PRO A 139 -0.19 -11.51 -9.57
CA PRO A 139 -0.39 -12.93 -9.82
C PRO A 139 -1.55 -13.16 -10.78
N ASN A 140 -1.60 -14.35 -11.39
CA ASN A 140 -2.57 -14.72 -12.43
C ASN A 140 -2.55 -13.84 -13.68
N GLY A 141 -1.53 -13.00 -13.83
CA GLY A 141 -1.33 -12.19 -15.00
C GLY A 141 -0.61 -12.95 -16.12
N ARG A 142 -0.75 -12.46 -17.36
CA ARG A 142 0.13 -12.93 -18.43
C ARG A 142 1.57 -12.50 -18.11
N PRO A 143 2.54 -13.43 -18.06
CA PRO A 143 3.90 -13.10 -17.63
C PRO A 143 4.53 -11.97 -18.47
N GLY A 144 5.12 -11.01 -17.78
CA GLY A 144 5.82 -9.89 -18.40
C GLY A 144 4.92 -8.80 -19.00
N THR A 145 3.59 -8.88 -18.83
CA THR A 145 2.72 -7.76 -19.22
C THR A 145 2.84 -6.64 -18.20
N VAL A 146 2.84 -5.39 -18.69
CA VAL A 146 2.88 -4.19 -17.85
C VAL A 146 1.61 -3.38 -18.06
N GLY A 147 0.95 -3.02 -16.97
CA GLY A 147 -0.30 -2.27 -17.02
C GLY A 147 -0.33 -1.11 -16.04
N ILE A 148 -1.03 -0.04 -16.44
CA ILE A 148 -1.25 1.16 -15.62
C ILE A 148 -2.73 1.54 -15.68
N CYS A 149 -3.32 1.83 -14.52
CA CYS A 149 -4.56 2.58 -14.40
C CYS A 149 -4.18 4.06 -14.28
N LYS A 150 -4.60 4.91 -15.23
CA LYS A 150 -4.34 6.36 -15.19
C LYS A 150 -5.31 7.03 -14.22
N GLY A 151 -4.86 8.06 -13.52
CA GLY A 151 -5.65 8.71 -12.47
C GLY A 151 -5.78 7.86 -11.21
N PRO A 152 -6.94 7.86 -10.53
CA PRO A 152 -7.16 7.06 -9.32
C PRO A 152 -7.04 5.55 -9.61
N ALA A 153 -5.96 4.94 -9.16
CA ALA A 153 -5.58 3.57 -9.51
C ALA A 153 -5.79 2.57 -8.37
N MET A 154 -5.60 2.98 -7.10
CA MET A 154 -5.84 2.15 -5.94
C MET A 154 -6.60 2.95 -4.87
N ALA A 155 -7.46 2.25 -4.13
CA ALA A 155 -8.34 2.90 -3.17
C ALA A 155 -7.56 3.46 -1.96
N GLY A 156 -8.01 4.60 -1.47
CA GLY A 156 -7.71 5.02 -0.12
C GLY A 156 -8.36 4.07 0.89
N ALA A 157 -7.74 3.89 2.05
CA ALA A 157 -8.22 2.99 3.09
C ALA A 157 -8.23 3.64 4.46
N SER A 158 -9.35 3.46 5.16
CA SER A 158 -9.49 3.78 6.56
C SER A 158 -9.94 2.58 7.35
N PHE A 159 -9.49 2.49 8.61
CA PHE A 159 -9.94 1.51 9.58
C PHE A 159 -10.62 2.24 10.73
N PHE A 160 -11.76 1.72 11.18
CA PHE A 160 -12.51 2.34 12.26
C PHE A 160 -12.80 1.36 13.38
N ASP A 161 -12.85 1.90 14.59
CA ASP A 161 -13.35 1.25 15.79
C ASP A 161 -14.45 2.11 16.40
N ILE A 162 -15.57 1.47 16.78
CA ILE A 162 -16.66 2.09 17.52
C ILE A 162 -16.78 1.37 18.86
N THR A 163 -16.77 2.13 19.94
CA THR A 163 -17.01 1.62 21.28
C THR A 163 -18.31 2.21 21.81
N ILE A 164 -19.19 1.34 22.27
CA ILE A 164 -20.47 1.68 22.89
C ILE A 164 -20.36 1.35 24.38
N GLN A 165 -20.39 2.38 25.22
CA GLN A 165 -20.42 2.25 26.66
C GLN A 165 -21.87 2.36 27.13
N GLY A 166 -22.48 1.23 27.37
CA GLY A 166 -23.83 1.10 27.90
C GLY A 166 -23.84 0.93 29.41
N LYS A 167 -24.86 0.22 29.88
CA LYS A 167 -25.04 -0.18 31.28
C LYS A 167 -25.58 -1.59 31.34
N GLY A 168 -24.82 -2.49 31.92
CA GLY A 168 -25.23 -3.89 32.12
C GLY A 168 -26.28 -4.08 33.19
N SER A 169 -26.90 -5.26 33.18
CA SER A 169 -27.85 -5.67 34.19
C SER A 169 -28.02 -7.21 34.22
N HIS A 170 -28.81 -7.70 35.16
CA HIS A 170 -29.33 -9.06 35.06
C HIS A 170 -30.24 -9.19 33.84
N ALA A 171 -30.03 -10.17 32.96
CA ALA A 171 -30.74 -10.31 31.69
C ALA A 171 -32.28 -10.43 31.85
N ALA A 172 -32.77 -10.92 33.00
CA ALA A 172 -34.21 -10.93 33.33
C ALA A 172 -34.76 -9.54 33.76
N MET A 173 -33.89 -8.51 33.84
CA MET A 173 -34.27 -7.15 34.26
C MET A 173 -33.76 -6.11 33.23
N PRO A 174 -34.10 -6.23 31.93
CA PRO A 174 -33.56 -5.41 30.87
C PRO A 174 -33.90 -3.92 31.01
N HIS A 175 -34.97 -3.59 31.70
CA HIS A 175 -35.38 -2.21 32.00
C HIS A 175 -34.39 -1.44 32.89
N GLN A 176 -33.44 -2.12 33.53
CA GLN A 176 -32.38 -1.53 34.35
C GLN A 176 -31.10 -1.28 33.56
N SER A 177 -31.05 -1.75 32.31
CA SER A 177 -29.89 -1.63 31.43
C SER A 177 -29.99 -0.47 30.45
N ARG A 178 -28.84 -0.19 29.81
CA ARG A 178 -28.71 0.46 28.52
C ARG A 178 -27.92 -0.55 27.67
N ASP A 179 -28.62 -1.39 26.93
CA ASP A 179 -28.05 -2.60 26.32
C ASP A 179 -27.19 -2.28 25.13
N PRO A 180 -25.85 -2.33 25.24
CA PRO A 180 -24.94 -1.95 24.13
C PRO A 180 -24.95 -2.98 22.99
N LEU A 181 -25.36 -4.24 23.23
CA LEU A 181 -25.45 -5.28 22.21
C LEU A 181 -26.58 -4.97 21.22
N VAL A 182 -27.77 -4.60 21.73
CA VAL A 182 -28.92 -4.19 20.90
C VAL A 182 -28.54 -2.94 20.10
N ILE A 183 -27.96 -1.93 20.79
CA ILE A 183 -27.53 -0.67 20.14
C ILE A 183 -26.50 -0.95 19.03
N ALA A 184 -25.50 -1.81 19.26
CA ALA A 184 -24.51 -2.19 18.27
C ALA A 184 -25.14 -2.84 17.04
N SER A 185 -26.12 -3.74 17.26
CA SER A 185 -26.82 -4.44 16.18
C SER A 185 -27.58 -3.47 15.26
N ASP A 186 -28.28 -2.50 15.84
CA ASP A 186 -29.02 -1.47 15.10
C ASP A 186 -28.07 -0.50 14.38
N LEU A 187 -26.96 -0.15 15.04
CA LEU A 187 -25.96 0.75 14.45
C LEU A 187 -25.27 0.11 13.22
N VAL A 188 -24.99 -1.21 13.25
CA VAL A 188 -24.47 -1.94 12.08
C VAL A 188 -25.39 -1.77 10.87
N GLY A 189 -26.70 -1.99 11.05
CA GLY A 189 -27.68 -1.81 9.97
C GLY A 189 -27.75 -0.36 9.48
N SER A 190 -27.72 0.59 10.41
CA SER A 190 -27.79 2.03 10.10
C SER A 190 -26.57 2.51 9.32
N ILE A 191 -25.36 2.08 9.67
CA ILE A 191 -24.12 2.40 8.99
C ILE A 191 -24.18 1.99 7.51
N GLN A 192 -24.76 0.83 7.17
CA GLN A 192 -24.88 0.40 5.77
C GLN A 192 -25.74 1.34 4.93
N THR A 193 -26.65 2.12 5.54
CA THR A 193 -27.46 3.09 4.82
C THR A 193 -26.67 4.28 4.29
N ILE A 194 -25.49 4.56 4.83
CA ILE A 194 -24.62 5.65 4.38
C ILE A 194 -24.31 5.48 2.88
N LEU A 195 -23.82 4.30 2.49
CA LEU A 195 -23.50 4.05 1.07
C LEU A 195 -24.75 4.08 0.19
N SER A 196 -25.84 3.46 0.63
CA SER A 196 -27.01 3.33 -0.20
C SER A 196 -27.88 4.59 -0.26
N ARG A 197 -27.71 5.59 0.63
CA ARG A 197 -28.57 6.77 0.76
C ARG A 197 -27.87 8.10 0.78
N ASN A 198 -26.55 8.13 1.02
CA ASN A 198 -25.78 9.39 1.09
C ASN A 198 -24.70 9.49 0.01
N VAL A 199 -24.03 8.38 -0.34
CA VAL A 199 -23.03 8.36 -1.41
C VAL A 199 -23.74 8.34 -2.77
N ALA A 200 -23.25 9.16 -3.72
CA ALA A 200 -23.82 9.18 -5.06
C ALA A 200 -23.66 7.81 -5.75
N PRO A 201 -24.68 7.31 -6.52
CA PRO A 201 -24.65 5.95 -7.07
C PRO A 201 -23.49 5.64 -8.03
N LEU A 202 -22.87 6.66 -8.61
CA LEU A 202 -21.71 6.51 -9.52
C LEU A 202 -20.37 6.61 -8.80
N GLU A 203 -20.36 6.89 -7.49
CA GLU A 203 -19.15 6.93 -6.71
C GLU A 203 -18.83 5.56 -6.10
N THR A 204 -17.60 5.11 -6.29
CA THR A 204 -17.14 3.84 -5.72
C THR A 204 -16.70 4.04 -4.28
N CYS A 205 -17.35 3.32 -3.38
CA CYS A 205 -16.98 3.29 -1.97
C CYS A 205 -17.36 1.93 -1.35
N VAL A 206 -16.52 1.41 -0.47
CA VAL A 206 -16.79 0.23 0.36
C VAL A 206 -16.81 0.66 1.82
N LEU A 207 -17.82 0.24 2.56
CA LEU A 207 -17.94 0.40 4.01
C LEU A 207 -18.38 -0.94 4.61
N SER A 208 -17.47 -1.61 5.29
CA SER A 208 -17.71 -2.93 5.85
C SER A 208 -17.48 -2.92 7.35
N VAL A 209 -18.50 -3.28 8.12
CA VAL A 209 -18.32 -3.68 9.51
C VAL A 209 -17.89 -5.14 9.51
N THR A 210 -16.71 -5.42 10.03
CA THR A 210 -16.08 -6.76 9.96
C THR A 210 -16.02 -7.45 11.31
N GLN A 211 -16.24 -6.72 12.40
CA GLN A 211 -16.20 -7.25 13.76
C GLN A 211 -17.32 -6.65 14.60
N ILE A 212 -17.92 -7.49 15.45
CA ILE A 212 -18.83 -7.11 16.52
C ILE A 212 -18.55 -7.99 17.74
N HIS A 213 -18.26 -7.38 18.88
CA HIS A 213 -17.95 -8.08 20.12
C HIS A 213 -18.75 -7.50 21.28
N SER A 214 -19.46 -8.36 22.01
CA SER A 214 -20.20 -8.00 23.22
C SER A 214 -20.65 -9.26 23.99
N GLY A 215 -20.70 -9.16 25.32
CA GLY A 215 -21.21 -10.19 26.19
C GLY A 215 -20.31 -11.41 26.37
N SER A 216 -20.53 -12.15 27.47
CA SER A 216 -19.80 -13.38 27.81
C SER A 216 -20.62 -14.42 28.54
N ALA A 217 -21.85 -14.08 28.99
CA ALA A 217 -22.70 -14.96 29.79
C ALA A 217 -24.18 -14.84 29.37
N TYR A 218 -24.91 -15.95 29.48
CA TYR A 218 -26.33 -16.03 29.05
C TYR A 218 -27.30 -15.17 29.87
N ASN A 219 -26.95 -14.86 31.11
CA ASN A 219 -27.83 -14.19 32.06
C ASN A 219 -27.38 -12.78 32.45
N ILE A 220 -26.43 -12.20 31.69
CA ILE A 220 -25.90 -10.86 31.93
C ILE A 220 -26.02 -10.02 30.65
N VAL A 221 -26.65 -8.84 30.74
CA VAL A 221 -26.54 -7.79 29.75
C VAL A 221 -25.17 -7.14 29.96
N PRO A 222 -24.31 -7.07 28.96
CA PRO A 222 -22.95 -6.51 29.10
C PRO A 222 -22.95 -5.00 29.32
N ASP A 223 -21.80 -4.44 29.77
CA ASP A 223 -21.62 -3.00 29.90
C ASP A 223 -21.13 -2.36 28.60
N THR A 224 -20.49 -3.14 27.70
CA THR A 224 -19.86 -2.62 26.51
C THR A 224 -20.12 -3.46 25.28
N ALA A 225 -20.12 -2.81 24.10
CA ALA A 225 -20.00 -3.46 22.79
C ALA A 225 -18.98 -2.71 21.95
N THR A 226 -18.29 -3.44 21.08
CA THR A 226 -17.36 -2.85 20.10
C THR A 226 -17.69 -3.31 18.69
N LEU A 227 -17.55 -2.41 17.73
CA LEU A 227 -17.58 -2.67 16.30
C LEU A 227 -16.25 -2.25 15.70
N ALA A 228 -15.79 -2.97 14.68
CA ALA A 228 -14.66 -2.54 13.88
C ALA A 228 -14.90 -2.82 12.39
N GLY A 229 -14.19 -2.08 11.54
CA GLY A 229 -14.38 -2.25 10.11
C GLY A 229 -13.42 -1.42 9.27
N THR A 230 -13.76 -1.35 7.99
CA THR A 230 -12.90 -0.68 7.00
C THR A 230 -13.74 0.12 6.00
N ILE A 231 -13.12 1.20 5.51
CA ILE A 231 -13.64 2.03 4.41
C ILE A 231 -12.62 1.96 3.27
N ARG A 232 -13.12 1.87 2.00
CA ARG A 232 -12.32 2.06 0.77
C ARG A 232 -13.00 3.12 -0.08
N TYR A 233 -12.20 3.99 -0.68
CA TYR A 233 -12.72 5.13 -1.46
C TYR A 233 -11.73 5.53 -2.56
N PHE A 234 -12.22 6.23 -3.59
CA PHE A 234 -11.41 6.75 -4.69
C PHE A 234 -11.43 8.28 -4.79
N LYS A 235 -12.20 8.94 -3.91
CA LYS A 235 -12.27 10.41 -3.80
C LYS A 235 -12.31 10.81 -2.35
N GLN A 236 -11.53 11.81 -1.98
CA GLN A 236 -11.47 12.30 -0.60
C GLN A 236 -12.84 12.82 -0.11
N GLU A 237 -13.59 13.48 -1.00
CA GLU A 237 -14.92 14.03 -0.65
C GLU A 237 -15.93 12.92 -0.29
N VAL A 238 -15.78 11.73 -0.88
CA VAL A 238 -16.61 10.56 -0.54
C VAL A 238 -16.24 10.03 0.85
N PHE A 239 -14.95 9.96 1.17
CA PHE A 239 -14.50 9.58 2.50
C PHE A 239 -14.98 10.57 3.57
N ASP A 240 -14.82 11.86 3.32
CA ASP A 240 -15.22 12.93 4.25
C ASP A 240 -16.74 12.87 4.54
N LEU A 241 -17.54 12.60 3.50
CA LEU A 241 -18.98 12.40 3.65
C LEU A 241 -19.28 11.15 4.52
N VAL A 242 -18.63 10.03 4.25
CA VAL A 242 -18.83 8.78 5.01
C VAL A 242 -18.45 8.96 6.47
N ASP A 243 -17.28 9.55 6.76
CA ASP A 243 -16.82 9.83 8.12
C ASP A 243 -17.80 10.75 8.88
N LEU A 244 -18.24 11.83 8.24
CA LEU A 244 -19.24 12.74 8.82
C LEU A 244 -20.53 12.00 9.17
N ARG A 245 -21.07 11.20 8.23
CA ARG A 245 -22.32 10.45 8.45
C ARG A 245 -22.18 9.39 9.55
N MET A 246 -21.03 8.72 9.63
CA MET A 246 -20.75 7.78 10.74
C MET A 246 -20.75 8.49 12.09
N ARG A 247 -20.12 9.66 12.20
CA ARG A 247 -20.11 10.47 13.43
C ARG A 247 -21.51 10.94 13.82
N GLU A 248 -22.29 11.37 12.86
CA GLU A 248 -23.68 11.79 13.09
C GLU A 248 -24.56 10.63 13.55
N LEU A 249 -24.42 9.43 12.97
CA LEU A 249 -25.12 8.24 13.43
C LEU A 249 -24.70 7.87 14.85
N CYS A 250 -23.42 7.81 15.16
CA CYS A 250 -22.92 7.55 16.51
C CYS A 250 -23.50 8.53 17.54
N SER A 251 -23.48 9.82 17.20
CA SER A 251 -24.02 10.88 18.08
C SER A 251 -25.54 10.76 18.26
N GLY A 252 -26.26 10.45 17.17
CA GLY A 252 -27.70 10.25 17.20
C GLY A 252 -28.12 9.05 18.07
N PHE A 253 -27.42 7.93 17.91
CA PHE A 253 -27.63 6.73 18.72
C PHE A 253 -27.27 6.97 20.20
N ALA A 254 -26.14 7.66 20.46
CA ALA A 254 -25.74 8.00 21.82
C ALA A 254 -26.84 8.80 22.55
N ALA A 255 -27.40 9.81 21.88
CA ALA A 255 -28.49 10.62 22.43
C ALA A 255 -29.79 9.85 22.58
N ALA A 256 -30.18 9.02 21.61
CA ALA A 256 -31.42 8.27 21.62
C ALA A 256 -31.48 7.19 22.71
N TYR A 257 -30.33 6.56 22.99
CA TYR A 257 -30.24 5.43 23.97
C TYR A 257 -29.64 5.83 25.31
N ASP A 258 -29.26 7.10 25.50
CA ASP A 258 -28.65 7.61 26.74
C ASP A 258 -27.38 6.81 27.11
N VAL A 259 -26.44 6.72 26.15
CA VAL A 259 -25.15 6.01 26.23
C VAL A 259 -24.02 6.85 25.68
N GLU A 260 -22.77 6.45 25.93
CA GLU A 260 -21.59 7.00 25.26
C GLU A 260 -21.20 6.14 24.07
N ILE A 261 -20.99 6.77 22.90
CA ILE A 261 -20.47 6.10 21.70
C ILE A 261 -19.28 6.89 21.19
N THR A 262 -18.13 6.24 21.09
CA THR A 262 -16.91 6.82 20.52
C THR A 262 -16.61 6.16 19.18
N LEU A 263 -16.21 6.98 18.19
CA LEU A 263 -15.73 6.56 16.89
C LEU A 263 -14.28 7.01 16.73
N ASP A 264 -13.37 6.06 16.60
CA ASP A 264 -12.00 6.26 16.14
C ASP A 264 -11.90 5.81 14.67
N ASN A 265 -11.67 6.75 13.74
CA ASN A 265 -11.54 6.49 12.31
C ASN A 265 -10.18 6.96 11.83
N ARG A 266 -9.34 6.02 11.40
CA ARG A 266 -7.94 6.23 11.05
C ARG A 266 -7.73 6.08 9.56
N ASN A 267 -7.50 7.18 8.83
CA ASN A 267 -7.09 7.14 7.45
C ASN A 267 -5.64 6.64 7.34
N THR A 268 -5.49 5.39 6.89
CA THR A 268 -4.19 4.70 6.84
C THR A 268 -3.51 4.87 5.48
N PHE A 269 -4.29 4.85 4.39
CA PHE A 269 -3.80 5.00 3.03
C PHE A 269 -4.59 6.07 2.29
N ASP A 270 -3.90 6.95 1.60
CA ASP A 270 -4.53 7.87 0.66
C ASP A 270 -4.85 7.16 -0.67
N VAL A 271 -5.66 7.80 -1.52
CA VAL A 271 -5.91 7.29 -2.87
C VAL A 271 -4.63 7.38 -3.69
N LEU A 272 -4.19 6.26 -4.28
CA LEU A 272 -3.08 6.28 -5.21
C LEU A 272 -3.55 6.85 -6.55
N ILE A 273 -3.02 8.02 -6.91
CA ILE A 273 -3.37 8.73 -8.14
C ILE A 273 -2.16 8.80 -9.04
N ASN A 274 -2.21 8.12 -10.15
CA ASN A 274 -1.18 8.17 -11.18
C ASN A 274 -1.31 9.44 -12.02
N ASP A 275 -0.21 10.18 -12.20
CA ASP A 275 -0.16 11.27 -13.19
C ASP A 275 -0.34 10.72 -14.60
N GLU A 276 -1.23 11.31 -15.39
CA GLU A 276 -1.58 10.80 -16.72
C GLU A 276 -0.39 10.80 -17.69
N LYS A 277 0.39 11.89 -17.70
CA LYS A 277 1.55 12.04 -18.60
C LYS A 277 2.70 11.14 -18.20
N LEU A 278 2.94 10.99 -16.88
CA LEU A 278 4.01 10.11 -16.39
C LEU A 278 3.61 8.64 -16.53
N SER A 279 2.31 8.33 -16.49
CA SER A 279 1.79 7.00 -16.85
C SER A 279 2.07 6.66 -18.31
N GLU A 280 1.86 7.61 -19.23
CA GLU A 280 2.20 7.42 -20.64
C GLU A 280 3.70 7.19 -20.83
N ALA A 281 4.53 8.02 -20.22
CA ALA A 281 5.99 7.87 -20.27
C ALA A 281 6.46 6.52 -19.70
N TYR A 282 5.78 6.01 -18.65
CA TYR A 282 6.11 4.70 -18.09
C TYR A 282 5.71 3.55 -19.01
N LEU A 283 4.53 3.65 -19.65
CA LEU A 283 4.08 2.67 -20.66
C LEU A 283 5.01 2.65 -21.88
N GLU A 284 5.46 3.80 -22.36
CA GLU A 284 6.44 3.86 -23.44
C GLU A 284 7.78 3.20 -23.08
N ALA A 285 8.25 3.38 -21.84
CA ALA A 285 9.45 2.69 -21.36
C ALA A 285 9.23 1.18 -21.25
N ALA A 286 8.04 0.75 -20.83
CA ALA A 286 7.67 -0.66 -20.79
C ALA A 286 7.54 -1.24 -22.20
N GLU A 287 6.98 -0.51 -23.16
CA GLU A 287 6.88 -0.93 -24.57
C GLU A 287 8.24 -1.24 -25.18
N ASP A 288 9.26 -0.43 -24.89
CA ASP A 288 10.64 -0.69 -25.35
C ASP A 288 11.20 -2.04 -24.88
N ILE A 289 10.69 -2.58 -23.76
CA ILE A 289 11.18 -3.83 -23.13
C ILE A 289 10.31 -5.03 -23.49
N VAL A 290 8.99 -4.87 -23.39
CA VAL A 290 8.06 -6.02 -23.50
C VAL A 290 7.28 -6.04 -24.82
N GLY A 291 7.34 -4.98 -25.62
CA GLY A 291 6.56 -4.82 -26.85
C GLY A 291 5.14 -4.31 -26.59
N LYS A 292 4.58 -3.70 -27.62
CA LYS A 292 3.27 -3.02 -27.58
C LYS A 292 2.10 -3.93 -27.17
N GLU A 293 2.17 -5.19 -27.57
CA GLU A 293 1.14 -6.20 -27.29
C GLU A 293 1.12 -6.66 -25.82
N ASN A 294 2.11 -6.25 -25.03
CA ASN A 294 2.28 -6.61 -23.63
C ASN A 294 2.12 -5.42 -22.69
N ILE A 295 1.67 -4.27 -23.18
CA ILE A 295 1.35 -3.10 -22.35
C ILE A 295 -0.15 -2.80 -22.36
N SER A 296 -0.66 -2.20 -21.25
CA SER A 296 -2.03 -1.72 -21.13
C SER A 296 -2.08 -0.42 -20.34
N GLY A 297 -2.67 0.62 -20.92
CA GLY A 297 -2.96 1.90 -20.25
C GLY A 297 -4.44 2.04 -19.82
N THR A 298 -5.20 0.95 -19.83
CA THR A 298 -6.63 0.92 -19.52
C THR A 298 -6.97 -0.12 -18.45
N GLN A 299 -6.08 -0.29 -17.46
CA GLN A 299 -6.39 -1.13 -16.31
C GLN A 299 -7.48 -0.48 -15.46
N GLU A 300 -8.38 -1.32 -14.95
CA GLU A 300 -9.38 -0.87 -13.98
C GLU A 300 -8.73 -0.55 -12.63
N PRO A 301 -9.29 0.41 -11.87
CA PRO A 301 -8.88 0.67 -10.51
C PRO A 301 -9.04 -0.56 -9.61
N ASP A 302 -8.19 -0.65 -8.57
CA ASP A 302 -8.21 -1.74 -7.59
C ASP A 302 -8.65 -1.22 -6.22
N THR A 303 -9.44 -2.01 -5.50
CA THR A 303 -9.86 -1.69 -4.13
C THR A 303 -8.79 -2.01 -3.07
N GLY A 304 -7.65 -2.59 -3.46
CA GLY A 304 -6.43 -2.62 -2.66
C GLY A 304 -5.89 -1.22 -2.42
N SER A 305 -5.06 -1.08 -1.40
CA SER A 305 -4.44 0.20 -1.03
C SER A 305 -2.93 0.06 -1.08
N GLU A 306 -2.23 1.18 -1.24
CA GLU A 306 -0.78 1.23 -1.42
C GLU A 306 -0.25 2.56 -0.86
N ASP A 307 0.70 2.54 0.06
CA ASP A 307 1.21 3.75 0.72
C ASP A 307 2.17 4.59 -0.15
N PHE A 308 2.57 4.08 -1.32
CA PHE A 308 3.22 4.89 -2.35
C PHE A 308 2.39 6.12 -2.75
N ALA A 309 1.07 6.08 -2.51
CA ALA A 309 0.17 7.21 -2.63
C ALA A 309 0.67 8.44 -1.86
N ASP A 310 1.18 8.25 -0.64
CA ASP A 310 1.71 9.35 0.17
C ASP A 310 2.93 10.02 -0.51
N MET A 311 3.78 9.24 -1.20
CA MET A 311 4.90 9.80 -1.98
C MET A 311 4.40 10.54 -3.24
N LEU A 312 3.35 10.02 -3.90
CA LEU A 312 2.74 10.67 -5.07
C LEU A 312 2.03 11.99 -4.72
N ASN A 313 1.59 12.17 -3.48
CA ASN A 313 1.05 13.45 -2.99
C ASN A 313 2.13 14.55 -2.90
N VAL A 314 3.41 14.19 -2.87
CA VAL A 314 4.55 15.12 -2.75
C VAL A 314 5.28 15.29 -4.07
N VAL A 315 5.48 14.19 -4.82
CA VAL A 315 6.22 14.17 -6.09
C VAL A 315 5.36 13.49 -7.14
N PRO A 316 5.12 14.12 -8.31
CA PRO A 316 4.32 13.50 -9.35
C PRO A 316 4.98 12.22 -9.86
N GLY A 317 4.16 11.22 -10.19
CA GLY A 317 4.70 9.93 -10.61
C GLY A 317 3.65 8.97 -11.13
N ALA A 318 4.08 7.71 -11.31
CA ALA A 318 3.19 6.64 -11.73
C ALA A 318 3.59 5.29 -11.12
N TYR A 319 2.58 4.47 -10.90
CA TYR A 319 2.66 3.12 -10.36
C TYR A 319 2.10 2.14 -11.36
N CYS A 320 2.91 1.18 -11.79
CA CYS A 320 2.48 0.15 -12.72
C CYS A 320 2.36 -1.22 -12.06
N ARG A 321 1.70 -2.13 -12.73
CA ARG A 321 1.63 -3.54 -12.37
C ARG A 321 2.32 -4.40 -13.41
N ILE A 322 3.06 -5.42 -12.94
CA ILE A 322 3.72 -6.41 -13.80
C ILE A 322 3.12 -7.80 -13.55
N GLY A 323 2.59 -8.41 -14.61
CA GLY A 323 1.97 -9.73 -14.55
C GLY A 323 3.00 -10.85 -14.44
N HIS A 324 2.68 -11.88 -13.66
CA HIS A 324 3.46 -13.12 -13.57
C HIS A 324 2.56 -14.36 -13.51
N SER A 325 3.15 -15.54 -13.76
CA SER A 325 2.43 -16.82 -13.90
C SER A 325 2.00 -17.45 -12.56
N GLY A 326 2.33 -16.85 -11.42
CA GLY A 326 1.87 -17.36 -10.11
C GLY A 326 0.34 -17.39 -10.05
N THR A 327 -0.23 -18.52 -9.63
CA THR A 327 -1.69 -18.73 -9.59
C THR A 327 -2.32 -18.48 -8.23
N THR A 328 -1.49 -18.31 -7.20
CA THR A 328 -1.95 -18.03 -5.84
C THR A 328 -1.98 -16.51 -5.60
N GLY A 329 -3.08 -16.02 -5.02
CA GLY A 329 -3.23 -14.60 -4.69
C GLY A 329 -2.22 -14.11 -3.65
N LEU A 330 -2.07 -12.78 -3.56
CA LEU A 330 -1.27 -12.12 -2.54
C LEU A 330 -1.76 -12.47 -1.13
N HIS A 331 -0.90 -12.31 -0.13
CA HIS A 331 -1.16 -12.58 1.31
C HIS A 331 -1.55 -14.04 1.60
N ASN A 332 -1.19 -14.98 0.73
CA ASN A 332 -1.47 -16.39 0.91
C ASN A 332 -0.17 -17.13 1.31
N PRO A 333 -0.22 -18.08 2.26
CA PRO A 333 0.96 -18.88 2.64
C PRO A 333 1.64 -19.64 1.50
N SER A 334 0.90 -19.90 0.41
CA SER A 334 1.41 -20.57 -0.80
C SER A 334 1.66 -19.58 -1.96
N PHE A 335 1.72 -18.28 -1.69
CA PHE A 335 2.04 -17.28 -2.71
C PHE A 335 3.42 -17.55 -3.32
N PHE A 336 3.51 -17.39 -4.61
CA PHE A 336 4.72 -17.60 -5.39
C PHE A 336 4.88 -16.52 -6.46
N LEU A 337 5.96 -15.77 -6.39
CA LEU A 337 6.38 -14.83 -7.44
C LEU A 337 7.23 -15.60 -8.46
N ASP A 338 6.80 -15.62 -9.72
CA ASP A 338 7.59 -16.24 -10.79
C ASP A 338 8.90 -15.45 -11.01
N PRO A 339 10.07 -16.04 -10.74
CA PRO A 339 11.34 -15.31 -10.84
C PRO A 339 11.69 -14.91 -12.29
N ASN A 340 11.03 -15.47 -13.31
CA ASN A 340 11.25 -15.08 -14.70
C ASN A 340 10.79 -13.63 -14.99
N VAL A 341 9.93 -13.06 -14.15
CA VAL A 341 9.50 -11.66 -14.29
C VAL A 341 10.55 -10.65 -13.79
N LEU A 342 11.46 -11.06 -12.91
CA LEU A 342 12.44 -10.17 -12.27
C LEU A 342 13.33 -9.41 -13.28
N PRO A 343 13.90 -10.05 -14.31
CA PRO A 343 14.65 -9.33 -15.34
C PRO A 343 13.81 -8.32 -16.12
N VAL A 344 12.53 -8.62 -16.36
CA VAL A 344 11.60 -7.73 -17.07
C VAL A 344 11.36 -6.47 -16.25
N GLY A 345 10.94 -6.63 -14.98
CA GLY A 345 10.71 -5.50 -14.08
C GLY A 345 11.96 -4.63 -13.88
N ALA A 346 13.14 -5.26 -13.69
CA ALA A 346 14.40 -4.54 -13.59
C ALA A 346 14.72 -3.73 -14.86
N SER A 347 14.45 -4.30 -16.05
CA SER A 347 14.68 -3.63 -17.33
C SER A 347 13.73 -2.44 -17.53
N VAL A 348 12.45 -2.60 -17.19
CA VAL A 348 11.46 -1.51 -17.26
C VAL A 348 11.83 -0.36 -16.30
N MET A 349 12.23 -0.69 -15.06
CA MET A 349 12.70 0.31 -14.09
C MET A 349 13.97 1.04 -14.55
N ALA A 350 14.90 0.34 -15.18
CA ALA A 350 16.10 1.00 -15.74
C ALA A 350 15.73 1.88 -16.93
N ARG A 351 14.87 1.35 -17.81
CA ARG A 351 14.50 2.03 -19.06
C ARG A 351 13.73 3.32 -18.83
N ILE A 352 12.87 3.41 -17.81
CA ILE A 352 12.18 4.67 -17.49
C ILE A 352 13.20 5.75 -17.10
N VAL A 353 14.23 5.43 -16.32
CA VAL A 353 15.31 6.37 -15.97
C VAL A 353 16.05 6.83 -17.22
N GLU A 354 16.46 5.91 -18.11
CA GLU A 354 17.19 6.24 -19.36
C GLU A 354 16.36 7.15 -20.26
N ARG A 355 15.05 6.91 -20.39
CA ARG A 355 14.17 7.77 -21.20
C ARG A 355 13.93 9.13 -20.59
N ARG A 356 13.66 9.19 -19.27
CA ARG A 356 13.33 10.45 -18.57
C ARG A 356 14.52 11.34 -18.34
N LEU A 357 15.71 10.74 -18.27
CA LEU A 357 17.00 11.41 -18.13
C LEU A 357 17.85 11.29 -19.43
N SER A 358 17.22 11.23 -20.59
CA SER A 358 17.93 11.18 -21.88
C SER A 358 18.88 12.36 -22.03
N LYS A 359 20.03 12.11 -22.68
CA LYS A 359 21.08 13.11 -22.97
C LYS A 359 20.60 14.22 -23.89
#